data_514821cdfe8ef4822969e0de7eb30f61
#
_entry.id   514821cdfe8ef4822969e0de7eb30f61
#
_cell.length_a   1.000
_cell.length_b   1.000
_cell.length_c   1.000
_cell.angle_alpha   90.00
_cell.angle_beta   90.00
_cell.angle_gamma   90.00
#
_symmetry.space_group_name_H-M   'P 1'
#
loop_
_entity.id
_entity.type
_entity.pdbx_description
1 polymer ?
#
loop_
_entity_poly.entity_id
_entity_poly.type
_entity_poly.pdbx_seq_one_letter_code
_entity_poly.pdbx_strand_id
1 'polypeptide(L)'
;MDFSFFTVNNKSGYKTKENWVKKNKPDLYKSIINYSLQFNFELSFKEKILFYFNLKVERPKCITCGNDVKFRERFDKPYGEFCSLICINTNKDEMVKRQKKTFNQKYSVDFYPEYKEFMEKQKNTKKIKYGDEKYNNVEKSKKTKKLKYGNQNYNNIEKQKQTIQIKYGADNISKSLWYKKQTLKTFKTKYLDLDIKSIEGETVKIKCPKCNNDYNITKQLIYERHKRNYIVCIGCNPIGQSSQSGYELKINNYLTSLNVETVQSYRKLPKKLEIDIFIPSKNLGIEINGVYWHNELFKNNNYHLIKHKLCEDNGITLIQFFEDELLFKDEIVKSIIKNRLGLISNKIYSRKCDIKEVTSKESKLFLEENHIQGNVNSKIKLGLFLNNELVSLMTFSNGRVIMGGNKNQWELIRFCNKKDTSVVGAASKLFKFFLKQYKPSNIISYSDVRLFDGGMYEKLGFEKKTHSKPNYWYVINNLRYYRFNFRKSILIKNGYDKNKTEKEIMFERGIYRIYDCGNIRWEYKL
;
A
#
# COMPACT_ATOMS: atom_id res chain seq x y z
N MET A 1 -9.77 -16.92 29.74
CA MET A 1 -9.37 -15.80 28.82
C MET A 1 -7.98 -16.13 28.32
N ASP A 2 -7.77 -16.13 27.02
CA ASP A 2 -6.58 -16.61 26.32
C ASP A 2 -5.56 -15.47 26.14
N PHE A 3 -4.27 -15.78 26.02
CA PHE A 3 -3.18 -14.84 25.75
C PHE A 3 -3.39 -14.01 24.48
N SER A 4 -4.14 -14.53 23.52
CA SER A 4 -4.55 -13.83 22.31
C SER A 4 -5.28 -12.51 22.57
N PHE A 5 -5.94 -12.36 23.73
CA PHE A 5 -6.57 -11.10 24.14
C PHE A 5 -5.59 -9.91 24.19
N PHE A 6 -4.34 -10.16 24.56
CA PHE A 6 -3.29 -9.15 24.66
C PHE A 6 -2.49 -8.96 23.36
N THR A 7 -2.51 -9.94 22.46
CA THR A 7 -1.68 -9.97 21.25
C THR A 7 -2.47 -9.65 19.99
N VAL A 8 -3.71 -10.13 19.87
CA VAL A 8 -4.56 -9.94 18.69
C VAL A 8 -5.37 -8.64 18.81
N ASN A 9 -5.34 -7.80 17.74
CA ASN A 9 -6.08 -6.53 17.67
C ASN A 9 -5.69 -5.46 18.71
N ASN A 10 -4.48 -5.50 19.26
CA ASN A 10 -3.98 -4.51 20.22
C ASN A 10 -2.96 -3.55 19.57
N LYS A 11 -3.30 -2.96 18.41
CA LYS A 11 -2.42 -2.05 17.64
C LYS A 11 -1.94 -0.82 18.43
N SER A 12 -2.69 -0.37 19.43
CA SER A 12 -2.32 0.77 20.29
C SER A 12 -1.58 0.38 21.56
N GLY A 13 -1.47 -0.93 21.86
CA GLY A 13 -0.82 -1.44 23.09
C GLY A 13 -1.52 -1.07 24.41
N TYR A 14 -2.66 -0.37 24.38
CA TYR A 14 -3.29 0.12 25.62
C TYR A 14 -3.86 -0.99 26.51
N LYS A 15 -4.28 -2.12 25.94
CA LYS A 15 -4.79 -3.28 26.68
C LYS A 15 -3.74 -3.95 27.58
N THR A 16 -2.46 -3.67 27.35
CA THR A 16 -1.34 -4.17 28.15
C THR A 16 -0.88 -3.20 29.23
N LYS A 17 -1.51 -2.00 29.33
CA LYS A 17 -1.24 -1.05 30.41
C LYS A 17 -1.90 -1.50 31.68
N GLU A 18 -1.15 -1.50 32.77
CA GLU A 18 -1.57 -1.97 34.10
C GLU A 18 -2.89 -1.33 34.56
N ASN A 19 -3.00 -0.01 34.51
CA ASN A 19 -4.20 0.72 34.91
C ASN A 19 -5.43 0.34 34.07
N TRP A 20 -5.25 0.02 32.79
CA TRP A 20 -6.35 -0.42 31.95
C TRP A 20 -6.86 -1.80 32.36
N VAL A 21 -5.96 -2.77 32.59
CA VAL A 21 -6.32 -4.14 33.01
C VAL A 21 -6.95 -4.10 34.39
N LYS A 22 -6.41 -3.36 35.33
CA LYS A 22 -6.95 -3.17 36.68
C LYS A 22 -8.39 -2.63 36.65
N LYS A 23 -8.67 -1.66 35.77
CA LYS A 23 -10.00 -1.04 35.64
C LYS A 23 -11.01 -1.94 34.91
N ASN A 24 -10.60 -2.58 33.82
CA ASN A 24 -11.54 -3.27 32.90
C ASN A 24 -11.60 -4.78 33.10
N LYS A 25 -10.64 -5.38 33.80
CA LYS A 25 -10.53 -6.82 34.07
C LYS A 25 -9.94 -7.05 35.47
N PRO A 26 -10.63 -6.64 36.54
CA PRO A 26 -10.09 -6.65 37.92
C PRO A 26 -9.69 -8.04 38.40
N ASP A 27 -10.46 -9.07 38.10
CA ASP A 27 -10.16 -10.44 38.54
C ASP A 27 -8.94 -11.02 37.83
N LEU A 28 -8.81 -10.75 36.51
CA LEU A 28 -7.62 -11.12 35.75
C LEU A 28 -6.38 -10.36 36.26
N TYR A 29 -6.53 -9.09 36.58
CA TYR A 29 -5.46 -8.29 37.19
C TYR A 29 -4.97 -8.92 38.49
N LYS A 30 -5.89 -9.26 39.41
CA LYS A 30 -5.56 -9.94 40.69
C LYS A 30 -4.83 -11.26 40.43
N SER A 31 -5.31 -12.08 39.49
CA SER A 31 -4.69 -13.36 39.16
C SER A 31 -3.25 -13.18 38.64
N ILE A 32 -3.01 -12.20 37.74
CA ILE A 32 -1.69 -11.88 37.21
C ILE A 32 -0.74 -11.39 38.32
N ILE A 33 -1.22 -10.51 39.19
CA ILE A 33 -0.42 -9.98 40.32
C ILE A 33 -0.08 -11.11 41.30
N ASN A 34 -1.08 -11.90 41.73
CA ASN A 34 -0.86 -13.02 42.65
C ASN A 34 0.15 -14.04 42.08
N TYR A 35 0.03 -14.38 40.79
CA TYR A 35 0.99 -15.25 40.12
C TYR A 35 2.39 -14.66 40.12
N SER A 36 2.52 -13.33 40.02
CA SER A 36 3.82 -12.67 39.99
C SER A 36 4.53 -12.60 41.33
N LEU A 37 3.84 -12.81 42.46
CA LEU A 37 4.42 -12.76 43.82
C LEU A 37 5.40 -13.91 44.13
N GLN A 38 5.36 -15.00 43.36
CA GLN A 38 6.29 -16.12 43.54
C GLN A 38 7.71 -15.86 43.03
N PHE A 39 7.95 -14.74 42.33
CA PHE A 39 9.25 -14.45 41.73
C PHE A 39 10.07 -13.48 42.59
N ASN A 40 11.36 -13.80 42.80
CA ASN A 40 12.30 -13.01 43.58
C ASN A 40 12.96 -11.85 42.77
N PHE A 41 12.42 -11.50 41.61
CA PHE A 41 12.90 -10.45 40.74
C PHE A 41 11.77 -9.58 40.20
N GLU A 42 12.10 -8.34 39.89
CA GLU A 42 11.13 -7.37 39.40
C GLU A 42 10.69 -7.68 37.96
N LEU A 43 9.37 -7.74 37.77
CA LEU A 43 8.74 -7.96 36.47
C LEU A 43 7.96 -6.70 36.06
N SER A 44 8.15 -6.23 34.82
CA SER A 44 7.23 -5.26 34.25
C SER A 44 5.83 -5.85 34.11
N PHE A 45 4.78 -5.01 34.09
CA PHE A 45 3.41 -5.56 34.01
C PHE A 45 3.17 -6.39 32.75
N LYS A 46 3.74 -6.03 31.60
CA LYS A 46 3.71 -6.85 30.39
C LYS A 46 4.44 -8.17 30.56
N GLU A 47 5.56 -8.19 31.26
CA GLU A 47 6.29 -9.40 31.57
C GLU A 47 5.48 -10.30 32.52
N LYS A 48 4.75 -9.73 33.51
CA LYS A 48 3.81 -10.46 34.38
C LYS A 48 2.70 -11.12 33.57
N ILE A 49 2.14 -10.44 32.56
CA ILE A 49 1.17 -11.03 31.65
C ILE A 49 1.78 -12.23 30.90
N LEU A 50 3.01 -12.06 30.36
CA LEU A 50 3.67 -13.14 29.63
C LEU A 50 3.93 -14.36 30.50
N PHE A 51 4.39 -14.16 31.73
CA PHE A 51 4.66 -15.23 32.69
C PHE A 51 3.37 -15.94 33.10
N TYR A 52 2.33 -15.20 33.40
CA TYR A 52 1.04 -15.76 33.81
C TYR A 52 0.44 -16.67 32.75
N PHE A 53 0.38 -16.23 31.50
CA PHE A 53 -0.24 -16.99 30.42
C PHE A 53 0.62 -18.12 29.84
N ASN A 54 1.94 -17.97 29.87
CA ASN A 54 2.84 -19.02 29.39
C ASN A 54 3.39 -19.90 30.52
N LEU A 55 2.90 -19.73 31.74
CA LEU A 55 3.33 -20.47 32.94
C LEU A 55 4.85 -20.51 33.10
N LYS A 56 5.53 -19.41 32.73
CA LYS A 56 6.99 -19.30 32.90
C LYS A 56 7.34 -19.03 34.34
N VAL A 57 8.42 -19.67 34.79
CA VAL A 57 8.92 -19.54 36.16
C VAL A 57 10.25 -18.82 36.27
N GLU A 58 10.94 -18.60 35.15
CA GLU A 58 12.25 -17.94 35.11
C GLU A 58 12.47 -17.17 33.80
N ARG A 59 13.41 -16.22 33.83
CA ARG A 59 13.90 -15.53 32.63
C ARG A 59 14.93 -16.41 31.91
N PRO A 60 15.01 -16.33 30.56
CA PRO A 60 16.10 -16.97 29.82
C PRO A 60 17.46 -16.41 30.26
N LYS A 61 18.46 -17.28 30.32
CA LYS A 61 19.82 -16.91 30.66
C LYS A 61 20.59 -16.43 29.43
N CYS A 62 21.45 -15.43 29.64
CA CYS A 62 22.36 -14.93 28.62
C CYS A 62 23.39 -16.00 28.27
N ILE A 63 23.54 -16.32 27.00
CA ILE A 63 24.50 -17.35 26.52
C ILE A 63 25.97 -16.96 26.73
N THR A 64 26.26 -15.68 27.04
CA THR A 64 27.65 -15.23 27.31
C THR A 64 28.00 -15.25 28.79
N CYS A 65 27.12 -14.73 29.65
CA CYS A 65 27.48 -14.51 31.07
C CYS A 65 26.54 -15.22 32.06
N GLY A 66 25.55 -15.96 31.59
CA GLY A 66 24.58 -16.67 32.44
C GLY A 66 23.55 -15.79 33.19
N ASN A 67 23.66 -14.46 33.10
CA ASN A 67 22.73 -13.55 33.75
C ASN A 67 21.36 -13.55 33.01
N ASP A 68 20.30 -13.12 33.71
CA ASP A 68 18.98 -13.00 33.14
C ASP A 68 18.94 -12.03 31.95
N VAL A 69 18.25 -12.45 30.90
CA VAL A 69 18.02 -11.58 29.74
C VAL A 69 16.85 -10.64 30.00
N LYS A 70 17.03 -9.35 29.73
CA LYS A 70 16.00 -8.34 29.94
C LYS A 70 14.82 -8.53 28.98
N PHE A 71 13.61 -8.35 29.49
CA PHE A 71 12.40 -8.33 28.71
C PHE A 71 12.38 -7.14 27.74
N ARG A 72 11.99 -7.38 26.48
CA ARG A 72 12.00 -6.37 25.41
C ARG A 72 10.71 -5.55 25.28
N GLU A 73 9.81 -5.67 26.25
CA GLU A 73 8.47 -5.05 26.20
C GLU A 73 7.61 -5.44 24.97
N ARG A 74 7.91 -6.62 24.37
CA ARG A 74 7.23 -7.15 23.18
C ARG A 74 6.88 -8.62 23.38
N PHE A 75 5.69 -9.02 22.94
CA PHE A 75 5.22 -10.41 23.06
C PHE A 75 5.66 -11.32 21.92
N ASP A 76 5.89 -10.77 20.71
CA ASP A 76 6.35 -11.52 19.54
C ASP A 76 7.82 -11.99 19.65
N LYS A 77 8.66 -11.19 20.33
CA LYS A 77 10.06 -11.52 20.63
C LYS A 77 10.42 -11.00 22.02
N PRO A 78 9.92 -11.68 23.07
CA PRO A 78 9.97 -11.16 24.43
C PRO A 78 11.41 -11.05 24.99
N TYR A 79 12.29 -11.95 24.61
CA TYR A 79 13.69 -11.98 25.06
C TYR A 79 14.66 -12.11 23.89
N GLY A 80 15.90 -11.72 24.10
CA GLY A 80 17.01 -11.99 23.23
C GLY A 80 17.83 -13.20 23.70
N GLU A 81 18.99 -13.38 23.09
CA GLU A 81 19.99 -14.37 23.50
C GLU A 81 21.02 -13.78 24.47
N PHE A 82 21.10 -12.45 24.57
CA PHE A 82 22.10 -11.72 25.37
C PHE A 82 21.44 -10.70 26.29
N CYS A 83 21.97 -10.53 27.49
CA CYS A 83 21.45 -9.58 28.47
C CYS A 83 21.83 -8.12 28.19
N SER A 84 22.90 -7.86 27.40
CA SER A 84 23.41 -6.53 27.09
C SER A 84 24.20 -6.48 25.78
N LEU A 85 24.46 -5.27 25.28
CA LEU A 85 25.35 -5.03 24.14
C LEU A 85 26.80 -5.45 24.43
N ILE A 86 27.20 -5.36 25.68
CA ILE A 86 28.53 -5.81 26.11
C ILE A 86 28.65 -7.33 25.88
N CYS A 87 27.66 -8.10 26.31
CA CYS A 87 27.64 -9.55 26.11
C CYS A 87 27.60 -9.95 24.63
N ILE A 88 26.91 -9.19 23.79
CA ILE A 88 26.93 -9.38 22.32
C ILE A 88 28.36 -9.14 21.80
N ASN A 89 29.00 -8.08 22.24
CA ASN A 89 30.33 -7.68 21.76
C ASN A 89 31.47 -8.55 22.33
N THR A 90 31.34 -9.07 23.54
CA THR A 90 32.34 -9.96 24.16
C THR A 90 32.26 -11.40 23.67
N ASN A 91 31.09 -11.82 23.18
CA ASN A 91 30.93 -13.15 22.56
C ASN A 91 31.26 -13.15 21.06
N LYS A 92 32.26 -12.36 20.68
CA LYS A 92 32.77 -12.34 19.30
C LYS A 92 33.15 -13.74 18.81
N ASP A 93 33.67 -14.57 19.68
CA ASP A 93 34.14 -15.92 19.32
C ASP A 93 32.98 -16.85 18.90
N GLU A 94 31.85 -16.82 19.59
CA GLU A 94 30.69 -17.63 19.21
C GLU A 94 29.98 -17.11 17.96
N MET A 95 29.85 -15.79 17.84
CA MET A 95 29.38 -15.16 16.58
C MET A 95 30.30 -15.46 15.42
N VAL A 96 31.62 -15.38 15.67
CA VAL A 96 32.65 -15.70 14.71
C VAL A 96 32.62 -17.19 14.32
N LYS A 97 32.46 -18.11 15.30
CA LYS A 97 32.26 -19.55 15.00
C LYS A 97 31.04 -19.83 14.15
N ARG A 98 29.89 -19.22 14.47
CA ARG A 98 28.66 -19.35 13.69
C ARG A 98 28.80 -18.75 12.28
N GLN A 99 29.44 -17.60 12.19
CA GLN A 99 29.77 -16.97 10.90
C GLN A 99 30.79 -17.81 10.11
N LYS A 100 31.83 -18.31 10.73
CA LYS A 100 32.81 -19.24 10.11
C LYS A 100 32.10 -20.47 9.54
N LYS A 101 31.26 -21.12 10.35
CA LYS A 101 30.49 -22.30 9.90
C LYS A 101 29.59 -21.99 8.70
N THR A 102 28.87 -20.87 8.74
CA THR A 102 28.00 -20.45 7.64
C THR A 102 28.79 -20.04 6.40
N PHE A 103 29.93 -19.39 6.60
CA PHE A 103 30.80 -18.90 5.53
C PHE A 103 31.55 -20.03 4.85
N ASN A 104 32.05 -20.99 5.64
CA ASN A 104 32.70 -22.18 5.14
C ASN A 104 31.72 -23.05 4.33
N GLN A 105 30.49 -23.21 4.80
CA GLN A 105 29.43 -23.91 4.05
C GLN A 105 29.05 -23.22 2.73
N LYS A 106 29.18 -21.88 2.66
CA LYS A 106 28.73 -21.11 1.50
C LYS A 106 29.84 -20.77 0.50
N TYR A 107 31.07 -20.57 0.99
CA TYR A 107 32.16 -20.02 0.19
C TYR A 107 33.45 -20.84 0.27
N SER A 108 33.46 -21.93 1.04
CA SER A 108 34.66 -22.79 1.29
C SER A 108 35.87 -22.03 1.87
N VAL A 109 35.61 -20.99 2.68
CA VAL A 109 36.61 -20.22 3.41
C VAL A 109 36.15 -20.03 4.86
N ASP A 110 37.08 -20.00 5.79
CA ASP A 110 36.75 -20.13 7.22
C ASP A 110 36.13 -18.87 7.84
N PHE A 111 36.24 -17.67 7.20
CA PHE A 111 35.69 -16.49 7.84
C PHE A 111 35.55 -15.23 6.96
N TYR A 112 34.41 -14.49 7.06
CA TYR A 112 34.15 -13.26 6.33
C TYR A 112 35.11 -12.08 6.68
N PRO A 113 35.48 -11.80 7.95
CA PRO A 113 36.47 -10.78 8.27
C PRO A 113 37.87 -11.09 7.71
N GLU A 114 38.32 -12.34 7.77
CA GLU A 114 39.61 -12.75 7.18
C GLU A 114 39.57 -12.59 5.65
N TYR A 115 38.46 -12.93 5.02
CA TYR A 115 38.24 -12.70 3.59
C TYR A 115 38.19 -11.21 3.26
N LYS A 116 37.49 -10.40 4.05
CA LYS A 116 37.40 -8.95 3.86
C LYS A 116 38.75 -8.28 4.07
N GLU A 117 39.45 -8.63 5.15
CA GLU A 117 40.77 -8.12 5.44
C GLU A 117 41.82 -8.56 4.39
N PHE A 118 41.75 -9.81 3.95
CA PHE A 118 42.54 -10.32 2.83
C PHE A 118 42.26 -9.56 1.52
N MET A 119 40.98 -9.31 1.20
CA MET A 119 40.60 -8.54 0.02
C MET A 119 41.01 -7.07 0.10
N GLU A 120 40.96 -6.46 1.29
CA GLU A 120 41.46 -5.10 1.51
C GLU A 120 42.99 -5.02 1.40
N LYS A 121 43.70 -5.98 1.98
CA LYS A 121 45.16 -6.10 1.80
C LYS A 121 45.53 -6.28 0.33
N GLN A 122 44.80 -7.11 -0.41
CA GLN A 122 45.02 -7.26 -1.87
C GLN A 122 44.72 -5.96 -2.64
N LYS A 123 43.67 -5.25 -2.31
CA LYS A 123 43.33 -3.95 -2.94
C LYS A 123 44.41 -2.92 -2.67
N ASN A 124 44.84 -2.79 -1.41
CA ASN A 124 45.89 -1.87 -1.03
C ASN A 124 47.24 -2.21 -1.69
N THR A 125 47.60 -3.50 -1.74
CA THR A 125 48.80 -3.96 -2.47
C THR A 125 48.73 -3.65 -3.95
N LYS A 126 47.55 -3.84 -4.58
CA LYS A 126 47.35 -3.50 -5.99
C LYS A 126 47.43 -2.00 -6.23
N LYS A 127 46.82 -1.18 -5.35
CA LYS A 127 46.88 0.28 -5.40
C LYS A 127 48.31 0.82 -5.27
N ILE A 128 49.06 0.29 -4.29
CA ILE A 128 50.46 0.68 -4.07
C ILE A 128 51.33 0.26 -5.25
N LYS A 129 51.16 -0.96 -5.77
CA LYS A 129 52.05 -1.56 -6.77
C LYS A 129 51.72 -1.17 -8.19
N TYR A 130 50.44 -0.87 -8.50
CA TYR A 130 49.93 -0.69 -9.86
C TYR A 130 49.10 0.58 -10.04
N GLY A 131 48.91 1.38 -8.98
CA GLY A 131 48.09 2.62 -9.04
C GLY A 131 46.60 2.39 -9.08
N ASP A 132 46.13 1.14 -9.16
CA ASP A 132 44.68 0.79 -9.28
C ASP A 132 44.35 -0.40 -8.35
N GLU A 133 43.40 -0.19 -7.45
CA GLU A 133 42.91 -1.24 -6.53
C GLU A 133 42.24 -2.43 -7.22
N LYS A 134 41.73 -2.22 -8.43
CA LYS A 134 41.09 -3.24 -9.27
C LYS A 134 42.04 -3.87 -10.28
N TYR A 135 43.34 -3.50 -10.23
CA TYR A 135 44.32 -4.00 -11.16
C TYR A 135 44.26 -5.52 -11.31
N ASN A 136 44.11 -5.97 -12.54
CA ASN A 136 44.14 -7.38 -12.89
C ASN A 136 45.05 -7.56 -14.11
N ASN A 137 46.15 -8.30 -13.91
CA ASN A 137 47.13 -8.48 -14.99
C ASN A 137 46.62 -9.49 -16.03
N VAL A 138 45.61 -9.06 -16.80
CA VAL A 138 44.95 -9.84 -17.83
C VAL A 138 45.97 -10.28 -18.90
N GLU A 139 46.93 -9.42 -19.22
CA GLU A 139 47.95 -9.70 -20.22
C GLU A 139 48.92 -10.79 -19.76
N LYS A 140 49.41 -10.73 -18.53
CA LYS A 140 50.25 -11.80 -17.98
C LYS A 140 49.51 -13.14 -17.91
N SER A 141 48.23 -13.11 -17.51
CA SER A 141 47.38 -14.30 -17.52
C SER A 141 47.20 -14.86 -18.93
N LYS A 142 46.96 -14.00 -19.92
CA LYS A 142 46.85 -14.41 -21.34
C LYS A 142 48.18 -14.99 -21.86
N LYS A 143 49.31 -14.34 -21.57
CA LYS A 143 50.64 -14.86 -21.93
C LYS A 143 50.92 -16.22 -21.30
N THR A 144 50.64 -16.38 -19.99
CA THR A 144 50.80 -17.66 -19.29
C THR A 144 49.91 -18.76 -19.89
N LYS A 145 48.65 -18.44 -20.21
CA LYS A 145 47.72 -19.38 -20.82
C LYS A 145 48.18 -19.78 -22.24
N LYS A 146 48.66 -18.81 -23.04
CA LYS A 146 49.21 -19.06 -24.35
C LYS A 146 50.43 -19.98 -24.32
N LEU A 147 51.36 -19.71 -23.38
CA LEU A 147 52.55 -20.56 -23.21
C LEU A 147 52.22 -21.96 -22.71
N LYS A 148 51.26 -22.11 -21.80
CA LYS A 148 50.97 -23.39 -21.14
C LYS A 148 49.97 -24.25 -21.93
N TYR A 149 49.07 -23.64 -22.68
CA TYR A 149 47.93 -24.31 -23.32
C TYR A 149 47.76 -23.97 -24.81
N GLY A 150 48.70 -23.22 -25.41
CA GLY A 150 48.64 -22.79 -26.80
C GLY A 150 47.57 -21.75 -27.14
N ASN A 151 46.68 -21.42 -26.18
CA ASN A 151 45.57 -20.51 -26.37
C ASN A 151 45.48 -19.50 -25.22
N GLN A 152 45.51 -18.20 -25.50
CA GLN A 152 45.41 -17.13 -24.51
C GLN A 152 44.06 -17.07 -23.75
N ASN A 153 43.02 -17.61 -24.34
CA ASN A 153 41.66 -17.66 -23.78
C ASN A 153 41.32 -19.05 -23.22
N TYR A 154 42.34 -19.93 -23.03
CA TYR A 154 42.12 -21.27 -22.55
C TYR A 154 41.31 -21.29 -21.24
N ASN A 155 40.19 -22.02 -21.26
CA ASN A 155 39.38 -22.38 -20.09
C ASN A 155 39.15 -23.90 -20.17
N ASN A 156 39.48 -24.63 -19.11
CA ASN A 156 39.26 -26.06 -19.08
C ASN A 156 37.76 -26.36 -18.83
N ILE A 157 36.95 -26.16 -19.89
CA ILE A 157 35.50 -26.32 -19.86
C ILE A 157 35.11 -27.77 -19.50
N GLU A 158 35.88 -28.73 -20.00
CA GLU A 158 35.60 -30.15 -19.76
C GLU A 158 35.82 -30.54 -18.31
N LYS A 159 36.93 -30.09 -17.69
CA LYS A 159 37.17 -30.31 -16.27
C LYS A 159 36.13 -29.61 -15.38
N GLN A 160 35.66 -28.44 -15.81
CA GLN A 160 34.56 -27.76 -15.12
C GLN A 160 33.26 -28.55 -15.23
N LYS A 161 32.90 -29.04 -16.41
CA LYS A 161 31.72 -29.87 -16.61
C LYS A 161 31.80 -31.17 -15.81
N GLN A 162 32.95 -31.86 -15.81
CA GLN A 162 33.15 -33.07 -15.00
C GLN A 162 32.99 -32.77 -13.50
N THR A 163 33.57 -31.68 -13.02
CA THR A 163 33.43 -31.28 -11.60
C THR A 163 31.98 -31.00 -11.25
N ILE A 164 31.26 -30.32 -12.13
CA ILE A 164 29.82 -30.02 -11.92
C ILE A 164 29.01 -31.32 -11.99
N GLN A 165 29.31 -32.21 -12.91
CA GLN A 165 28.64 -33.50 -13.04
C GLN A 165 28.84 -34.38 -11.79
N ILE A 166 30.08 -34.47 -11.28
CA ILE A 166 30.38 -35.24 -10.07
C ILE A 166 29.69 -34.61 -8.82
N LYS A 167 29.74 -33.29 -8.70
CA LYS A 167 29.27 -32.60 -7.51
C LYS A 167 27.75 -32.36 -7.48
N TYR A 168 27.12 -32.18 -8.63
CA TYR A 168 25.72 -31.72 -8.74
C TYR A 168 24.86 -32.58 -9.67
N GLY A 169 25.40 -33.63 -10.30
CA GLY A 169 24.66 -34.53 -11.17
C GLY A 169 24.15 -33.89 -12.47
N ALA A 170 24.81 -32.83 -12.95
CA ALA A 170 24.41 -32.11 -14.16
C ALA A 170 25.63 -31.56 -14.91
N ASP A 171 25.52 -31.42 -16.21
CA ASP A 171 26.55 -30.82 -17.08
C ASP A 171 26.73 -29.30 -16.86
N ASN A 172 25.72 -28.67 -16.30
CA ASN A 172 25.71 -27.26 -15.94
C ASN A 172 25.03 -27.08 -14.58
N ILE A 173 25.62 -26.26 -13.71
CA ILE A 173 25.11 -25.99 -12.35
C ILE A 173 23.67 -25.49 -12.35
N SER A 174 23.27 -24.66 -13.34
CA SER A 174 21.92 -24.12 -13.46
C SER A 174 20.85 -25.18 -13.73
N LYS A 175 21.26 -26.34 -14.31
CA LYS A 175 20.36 -27.48 -14.57
C LYS A 175 20.24 -28.41 -13.36
N SER A 176 21.14 -28.28 -12.35
CA SER A 176 21.14 -29.17 -11.20
C SER A 176 19.93 -28.96 -10.28
N LEU A 177 19.46 -30.06 -9.68
CA LEU A 177 18.38 -30.00 -8.67
C LEU A 177 18.77 -29.14 -7.46
N TRP A 178 20.04 -29.14 -7.10
CA TRP A 178 20.55 -28.30 -6.01
C TRP A 178 20.39 -26.81 -6.32
N TYR A 179 20.79 -26.36 -7.52
CA TYR A 179 20.66 -24.96 -7.94
C TYR A 179 19.17 -24.53 -8.01
N LYS A 180 18.32 -25.39 -8.58
CA LYS A 180 16.87 -25.14 -8.64
C LYS A 180 16.28 -24.98 -7.24
N LYS A 181 16.63 -25.86 -6.28
CA LYS A 181 16.19 -25.75 -4.88
C LYS A 181 16.71 -24.47 -4.21
N GLN A 182 17.98 -24.10 -4.41
CA GLN A 182 18.53 -22.87 -3.85
C GLN A 182 17.89 -21.61 -4.44
N THR A 183 17.65 -21.58 -5.75
CA THR A 183 16.96 -20.49 -6.42
C THR A 183 15.55 -20.31 -5.86
N LEU A 184 14.79 -21.39 -5.72
CA LEU A 184 13.45 -21.35 -5.15
C LEU A 184 13.48 -20.84 -3.70
N LYS A 185 14.41 -21.33 -2.88
CA LYS A 185 14.59 -20.89 -1.48
C LYS A 185 14.91 -19.39 -1.41
N THR A 186 15.86 -18.91 -2.19
CA THR A 186 16.26 -17.50 -2.25
C THR A 186 15.10 -16.62 -2.71
N PHE A 187 14.33 -17.06 -3.71
CA PHE A 187 13.18 -16.31 -4.19
C PHE A 187 12.07 -16.22 -3.14
N LYS A 188 11.75 -17.33 -2.47
CA LYS A 188 10.77 -17.35 -1.36
C LYS A 188 11.19 -16.45 -0.20
N THR A 189 12.48 -16.42 0.13
CA THR A 189 13.00 -15.53 1.18
C THR A 189 12.94 -14.06 0.80
N LYS A 190 13.13 -13.75 -0.50
CA LYS A 190 13.10 -12.38 -1.01
C LYS A 190 11.67 -11.82 -1.15
N TYR A 191 10.69 -12.67 -1.46
CA TYR A 191 9.30 -12.31 -1.73
C TYR A 191 8.37 -13.08 -0.79
N LEU A 192 8.42 -12.72 0.52
CA LEU A 192 7.69 -13.42 1.59
C LEU A 192 6.16 -13.26 1.48
N ASP A 193 5.70 -12.23 0.77
CA ASP A 193 4.31 -11.91 0.50
C ASP A 193 3.71 -12.71 -0.66
N LEU A 194 4.54 -13.46 -1.41
CA LEU A 194 4.12 -14.24 -2.58
C LEU A 194 4.12 -15.75 -2.28
N ASP A 195 3.01 -16.42 -2.60
CA ASP A 195 2.91 -17.88 -2.53
C ASP A 195 3.53 -18.53 -3.79
N ILE A 196 4.86 -18.63 -3.80
CA ILE A 196 5.66 -19.17 -4.90
C ILE A 196 5.62 -20.70 -4.86
N LYS A 197 5.09 -21.33 -5.90
CA LYS A 197 4.97 -22.79 -6.06
C LYS A 197 6.22 -23.41 -6.68
N SER A 198 6.64 -22.93 -7.84
CA SER A 198 7.81 -23.43 -8.57
C SER A 198 8.53 -22.35 -9.37
N ILE A 199 9.77 -22.62 -9.76
CA ILE A 199 10.57 -21.79 -10.66
C ILE A 199 11.15 -22.68 -11.74
N GLU A 200 10.88 -22.35 -13.00
CA GLU A 200 11.39 -23.04 -14.18
C GLU A 200 12.05 -22.01 -15.11
N GLY A 201 13.39 -22.04 -15.17
CA GLY A 201 14.15 -21.03 -15.91
C GLY A 201 13.84 -19.61 -15.41
N GLU A 202 13.29 -18.78 -16.30
CA GLU A 202 12.88 -17.40 -15.97
C GLU A 202 11.41 -17.31 -15.51
N THR A 203 10.65 -18.40 -15.61
CA THR A 203 9.22 -18.43 -15.24
C THR A 203 9.04 -18.88 -13.81
N VAL A 204 8.18 -18.19 -13.08
CA VAL A 204 7.80 -18.46 -11.68
C VAL A 204 6.31 -18.74 -11.64
N LYS A 205 5.91 -19.88 -11.06
CA LYS A 205 4.50 -20.19 -10.79
C LYS A 205 4.13 -19.70 -9.41
N ILE A 206 3.11 -18.85 -9.32
CA ILE A 206 2.66 -18.20 -8.09
C ILE A 206 1.16 -18.42 -7.95
N LYS A 207 0.69 -18.65 -6.71
CA LYS A 207 -0.73 -18.59 -6.38
C LYS A 207 -1.07 -17.20 -5.86
N CYS A 208 -2.10 -16.57 -6.44
CA CYS A 208 -2.51 -15.23 -6.06
C CYS A 208 -3.31 -15.24 -4.75
N PRO A 209 -2.94 -14.48 -3.72
CA PRO A 209 -3.71 -14.41 -2.48
C PRO A 209 -5.05 -13.68 -2.64
N LYS A 210 -5.21 -12.86 -3.71
CA LYS A 210 -6.44 -12.09 -3.96
C LYS A 210 -7.49 -12.87 -4.75
N CYS A 211 -7.12 -13.50 -5.88
CA CYS A 211 -8.05 -14.24 -6.74
C CYS A 211 -7.95 -15.76 -6.57
N ASN A 212 -7.04 -16.26 -5.76
CA ASN A 212 -6.77 -17.67 -5.46
C ASN A 212 -6.36 -18.54 -6.67
N ASN A 213 -6.11 -17.93 -7.84
CA ASN A 213 -5.70 -18.61 -9.04
C ASN A 213 -4.18 -18.76 -9.13
N ASP A 214 -3.74 -19.87 -9.73
CA ASP A 214 -2.34 -20.06 -10.13
C ASP A 214 -2.06 -19.31 -11.43
N TYR A 215 -0.88 -18.69 -11.53
CA TYR A 215 -0.43 -18.01 -12.74
C TYR A 215 1.09 -18.12 -12.91
N ASN A 216 1.53 -18.00 -14.15
CA ASN A 216 2.95 -17.98 -14.51
C ASN A 216 3.39 -16.54 -14.81
N ILE A 217 4.54 -16.15 -14.29
CA ILE A 217 5.09 -14.79 -14.45
C ILE A 217 6.62 -14.87 -14.52
N THR A 218 7.27 -13.95 -15.24
CA THR A 218 8.73 -13.91 -15.31
C THR A 218 9.33 -13.29 -14.05
N LYS A 219 10.54 -13.73 -13.69
CA LYS A 219 11.32 -13.16 -12.55
C LYS A 219 11.48 -11.64 -12.68
N GLN A 220 11.75 -11.16 -13.89
CA GLN A 220 11.88 -9.73 -14.16
C GLN A 220 10.58 -8.97 -13.86
N LEU A 221 9.44 -9.49 -14.32
CA LEU A 221 8.16 -8.83 -14.10
C LEU A 221 7.74 -8.86 -12.60
N ILE A 222 8.10 -9.93 -11.86
CA ILE A 222 7.94 -9.95 -10.39
C ILE A 222 8.75 -8.80 -9.77
N TYR A 223 10.04 -8.69 -10.14
CA TYR A 223 10.91 -7.64 -9.62
C TYR A 223 10.35 -6.23 -9.91
N GLU A 224 9.94 -5.96 -11.15
CA GLU A 224 9.40 -4.66 -11.55
C GLU A 224 8.09 -4.31 -10.81
N ARG A 225 7.18 -5.26 -10.70
CA ARG A 225 5.91 -5.07 -10.03
C ARG A 225 6.09 -4.91 -8.52
N HIS A 226 6.91 -5.75 -7.91
CA HIS A 226 7.20 -5.70 -6.48
C HIS A 226 7.93 -4.40 -6.10
N LYS A 227 8.91 -3.96 -6.92
CA LYS A 227 9.61 -2.69 -6.75
C LYS A 227 8.66 -1.49 -6.77
N ARG A 228 7.60 -1.56 -7.59
CA ARG A 228 6.58 -0.50 -7.74
C ARG A 228 5.38 -0.70 -6.83
N ASN A 229 5.41 -1.68 -5.94
CA ASN A 229 4.31 -2.06 -5.07
C ASN A 229 3.00 -2.38 -5.80
N TYR A 230 3.11 -2.95 -7.01
CA TYR A 230 1.96 -3.43 -7.78
C TYR A 230 1.56 -4.83 -7.35
N ILE A 231 0.28 -5.16 -7.52
CA ILE A 231 -0.18 -6.55 -7.41
C ILE A 231 0.57 -7.38 -8.45
N VAL A 232 1.32 -8.40 -8.00
CA VAL A 232 2.15 -9.22 -8.87
C VAL A 232 1.31 -10.08 -9.82
N CYS A 233 0.12 -10.50 -9.39
CA CYS A 233 -0.78 -11.32 -10.20
C CYS A 233 -1.18 -10.64 -11.51
N ILE A 234 -0.95 -11.32 -12.64
CA ILE A 234 -1.30 -10.83 -13.97
C ILE A 234 -2.81 -10.86 -14.25
N GLY A 235 -3.58 -11.70 -13.54
CA GLY A 235 -5.04 -11.70 -13.64
C GLY A 235 -5.69 -10.54 -12.88
N CYS A 236 -5.18 -10.21 -11.68
CA CYS A 236 -5.68 -9.07 -10.89
C CYS A 236 -5.15 -7.72 -11.38
N ASN A 237 -3.97 -7.72 -11.99
CA ASN A 237 -3.29 -6.57 -12.57
C ASN A 237 -2.71 -6.99 -13.94
N PRO A 238 -3.49 -6.92 -15.03
CA PRO A 238 -3.08 -7.36 -16.35
C PRO A 238 -1.81 -6.63 -16.85
N ILE A 239 -1.08 -7.29 -17.75
CA ILE A 239 0.04 -6.68 -18.47
C ILE A 239 -0.57 -5.78 -19.54
N GLY A 240 -0.19 -4.50 -19.57
CA GLY A 240 -0.57 -3.59 -20.65
C GLY A 240 0.03 -4.03 -21.99
N GLN A 241 -0.66 -3.73 -23.07
CA GLN A 241 -0.09 -3.77 -24.41
C GLN A 241 0.86 -2.57 -24.59
N SER A 242 1.67 -2.58 -25.63
CA SER A 242 2.76 -1.60 -25.81
C SER A 242 2.38 -0.11 -25.75
N SER A 243 1.09 0.23 -25.86
CA SER A 243 0.54 1.59 -25.76
C SER A 243 -0.51 1.77 -24.66
N GLN A 244 -0.84 0.74 -23.88
CA GLN A 244 -1.90 0.78 -22.87
C GLN A 244 -1.40 0.30 -21.51
N SER A 245 -1.89 0.92 -20.43
CA SER A 245 -1.70 0.41 -19.08
C SER A 245 -2.56 -0.84 -18.81
N GLY A 246 -2.13 -1.68 -17.87
CA GLY A 246 -2.93 -2.84 -17.47
C GLY A 246 -4.30 -2.47 -16.90
N TYR A 247 -4.42 -1.28 -16.32
CA TYR A 247 -5.70 -0.78 -15.78
C TYR A 247 -6.64 -0.28 -16.88
N GLU A 248 -6.12 0.35 -17.93
CA GLU A 248 -6.90 0.71 -19.14
C GLU A 248 -7.48 -0.54 -19.79
N LEU A 249 -6.65 -1.56 -20.01
CA LEU A 249 -7.08 -2.84 -20.56
C LEU A 249 -8.16 -3.50 -19.69
N LYS A 250 -8.00 -3.45 -18.36
CA LYS A 250 -8.98 -3.99 -17.42
C LYS A 250 -10.35 -3.32 -17.53
N ILE A 251 -10.39 -1.99 -17.59
CA ILE A 251 -11.64 -1.23 -17.75
C ILE A 251 -12.22 -1.45 -19.14
N ASN A 252 -11.39 -1.48 -20.17
CA ASN A 252 -11.86 -1.76 -21.53
C ASN A 252 -12.51 -3.15 -21.66
N ASN A 253 -11.88 -4.19 -21.11
CA ASN A 253 -12.45 -5.54 -21.07
C ASN A 253 -13.76 -5.59 -20.28
N TYR A 254 -13.85 -4.84 -19.17
CA TYR A 254 -15.10 -4.72 -18.43
C TYR A 254 -16.21 -4.06 -19.26
N LEU A 255 -15.92 -2.98 -19.99
CA LEU A 255 -16.89 -2.32 -20.88
C LEU A 255 -17.32 -3.24 -22.02
N THR A 256 -16.39 -3.98 -22.61
CA THR A 256 -16.69 -5.02 -23.61
C THR A 256 -17.62 -6.09 -23.06
N SER A 257 -17.42 -6.54 -21.82
CA SER A 257 -18.32 -7.51 -21.16
C SER A 257 -19.75 -6.97 -20.92
N LEU A 258 -19.91 -5.66 -20.95
CA LEU A 258 -21.22 -4.97 -20.88
C LEU A 258 -21.79 -4.64 -22.28
N ASN A 259 -21.18 -5.12 -23.36
CA ASN A 259 -21.52 -4.80 -24.75
C ASN A 259 -21.47 -3.29 -25.05
N VAL A 260 -20.53 -2.56 -24.44
CA VAL A 260 -20.31 -1.14 -24.67
C VAL A 260 -19.21 -0.96 -25.70
N GLU A 261 -19.52 -0.29 -26.80
CA GLU A 261 -18.53 0.09 -27.82
C GLU A 261 -17.61 1.18 -27.28
N THR A 262 -16.30 0.98 -27.47
CA THR A 262 -15.25 1.90 -26.98
C THR A 262 -14.24 2.24 -28.07
N VAL A 263 -13.72 3.45 -28.02
CA VAL A 263 -12.56 3.89 -28.81
C VAL A 263 -11.40 4.11 -27.83
N GLN A 264 -10.35 3.32 -27.98
CA GLN A 264 -9.16 3.43 -27.15
C GLN A 264 -8.22 4.50 -27.71
N SER A 265 -7.46 5.17 -26.84
CA SER A 265 -6.50 6.22 -27.22
C SER A 265 -7.13 7.28 -28.14
N TYR A 266 -8.25 7.84 -27.73
CA TYR A 266 -9.00 8.81 -28.52
C TYR A 266 -8.25 10.16 -28.59
N ARG A 267 -7.83 10.57 -29.81
CA ARG A 267 -6.93 11.73 -30.06
C ARG A 267 -7.57 12.86 -30.87
N LYS A 268 -8.90 12.92 -30.94
CA LYS A 268 -9.59 14.00 -31.68
C LYS A 268 -9.73 15.31 -30.89
N LEU A 269 -9.15 15.38 -29.68
CA LEU A 269 -9.12 16.60 -28.88
C LEU A 269 -8.08 17.59 -29.40
N PRO A 270 -8.32 18.93 -29.23
CA PRO A 270 -7.30 19.94 -29.46
C PRO A 270 -6.01 19.67 -28.64
N LYS A 271 -4.88 20.26 -29.07
CA LYS A 271 -3.56 20.10 -28.42
C LYS A 271 -3.04 18.66 -28.36
N LYS A 272 -3.54 17.77 -29.24
CA LYS A 272 -3.14 16.35 -29.31
C LYS A 272 -3.26 15.62 -27.96
N LEU A 273 -4.22 16.03 -27.12
CA LEU A 273 -4.51 15.30 -25.89
C LEU A 273 -5.27 14.02 -26.23
N GLU A 274 -4.93 12.95 -25.54
CA GLU A 274 -5.51 11.62 -25.69
C GLU A 274 -6.43 11.34 -24.50
N ILE A 275 -7.58 10.69 -24.75
CA ILE A 275 -8.41 10.08 -23.72
C ILE A 275 -8.18 8.58 -23.81
N ASP A 276 -7.91 7.92 -22.67
CA ASP A 276 -7.56 6.51 -22.63
C ASP A 276 -8.67 5.64 -23.22
N ILE A 277 -9.93 5.86 -22.80
CA ILE A 277 -11.11 5.15 -23.30
C ILE A 277 -12.23 6.17 -23.56
N PHE A 278 -12.73 6.20 -24.79
CA PHE A 278 -13.87 7.03 -25.16
C PHE A 278 -15.06 6.16 -25.55
N ILE A 279 -16.26 6.52 -25.09
CA ILE A 279 -17.53 5.84 -25.33
C ILE A 279 -18.41 6.78 -26.18
N PRO A 280 -18.46 6.58 -27.52
CA PRO A 280 -19.14 7.49 -28.43
C PRO A 280 -20.63 7.65 -28.14
N SER A 281 -21.32 6.56 -27.83
CA SER A 281 -22.77 6.54 -27.55
C SER A 281 -23.22 7.43 -26.38
N LYS A 282 -22.27 7.85 -25.52
CA LYS A 282 -22.52 8.67 -24.33
C LYS A 282 -21.70 9.95 -24.28
N ASN A 283 -20.87 10.22 -25.29
CA ASN A 283 -19.85 11.27 -25.24
C ASN A 283 -19.08 11.25 -23.91
N LEU A 284 -18.71 10.06 -23.44
CA LEU A 284 -18.08 9.83 -22.15
C LEU A 284 -16.62 9.40 -22.35
N GLY A 285 -15.70 10.18 -21.80
CA GLY A 285 -14.29 9.84 -21.69
C GLY A 285 -13.98 9.23 -20.31
N ILE A 286 -13.17 8.19 -20.29
CA ILE A 286 -12.62 7.61 -19.07
C ILE A 286 -11.12 7.72 -19.14
N GLU A 287 -10.52 8.32 -18.10
CA GLU A 287 -9.09 8.52 -17.96
C GLU A 287 -8.60 7.76 -16.73
N ILE A 288 -7.46 7.08 -16.87
CA ILE A 288 -6.84 6.30 -15.81
C ILE A 288 -5.45 6.85 -15.52
N ASN A 289 -5.37 7.72 -14.54
CA ASN A 289 -4.17 8.44 -14.18
C ASN A 289 -3.20 7.57 -13.40
N GLY A 290 -2.11 7.15 -14.05
CA GLY A 290 -1.00 6.45 -13.40
C GLY A 290 -0.34 7.35 -12.36
N VAL A 291 -0.32 6.93 -11.10
CA VAL A 291 0.13 7.76 -9.96
C VAL A 291 1.60 8.17 -10.08
N TYR A 292 2.44 7.31 -10.65
CA TYR A 292 3.85 7.62 -10.88
C TYR A 292 4.05 8.66 -12.00
N TRP A 293 3.40 8.47 -13.17
CA TRP A 293 3.64 9.30 -14.35
C TRP A 293 2.88 10.63 -14.35
N HIS A 294 1.90 10.77 -13.45
CA HIS A 294 1.07 11.98 -13.34
C HIS A 294 1.42 12.87 -12.14
N ASN A 295 2.54 12.59 -11.43
CA ASN A 295 3.01 13.45 -10.35
C ASN A 295 3.72 14.71 -10.85
N GLU A 296 4.05 15.63 -9.94
CA GLU A 296 4.63 16.96 -10.24
C GLU A 296 6.02 16.94 -10.92
N LEU A 297 6.70 15.79 -11.01
CA LEU A 297 7.91 15.64 -11.81
C LEU A 297 7.62 15.66 -13.31
N PHE A 298 6.47 15.14 -13.74
CA PHE A 298 6.14 14.91 -15.13
C PHE A 298 4.98 15.77 -15.63
N LYS A 299 4.10 16.23 -14.73
CA LYS A 299 2.89 16.97 -15.05
C LYS A 299 2.78 18.23 -14.18
N ASN A 300 2.29 19.33 -14.77
CA ASN A 300 2.01 20.55 -14.01
C ASN A 300 0.77 20.37 -13.10
N ASN A 301 0.63 21.27 -12.13
CA ASN A 301 -0.41 21.21 -11.09
C ASN A 301 -1.85 21.24 -11.64
N ASN A 302 -2.05 21.76 -12.84
CA ASN A 302 -3.37 21.92 -13.46
C ASN A 302 -3.62 20.91 -14.59
N TYR A 303 -2.72 19.96 -14.82
CA TYR A 303 -2.81 19.04 -15.96
C TYR A 303 -4.16 18.36 -16.07
N HIS A 304 -4.62 17.72 -15.00
CA HIS A 304 -5.90 17.01 -14.98
C HIS A 304 -7.11 17.94 -15.15
N LEU A 305 -7.06 19.12 -14.52
CA LEU A 305 -8.09 20.15 -14.64
C LEU A 305 -8.17 20.72 -16.08
N ILE A 306 -7.01 21.00 -16.69
CA ILE A 306 -6.95 21.51 -18.08
C ILE A 306 -7.54 20.47 -19.03
N LYS A 307 -7.17 19.20 -18.86
CA LYS A 307 -7.71 18.12 -19.69
C LYS A 307 -9.23 17.96 -19.49
N HIS A 308 -9.70 18.04 -18.24
CA HIS A 308 -11.14 18.00 -17.92
C HIS A 308 -11.92 19.11 -18.61
N LYS A 309 -11.47 20.36 -18.47
CA LYS A 309 -12.10 21.52 -19.12
C LYS A 309 -12.09 21.42 -20.63
N LEU A 310 -10.96 20.99 -21.20
CA LEU A 310 -10.88 20.83 -22.65
C LEU A 310 -11.87 19.79 -23.19
N CYS A 311 -12.10 18.72 -22.45
CA CYS A 311 -13.16 17.73 -22.79
C CYS A 311 -14.54 18.37 -22.67
N GLU A 312 -14.82 19.09 -21.57
CA GLU A 312 -16.09 19.79 -21.34
C GLU A 312 -16.38 20.80 -22.47
N ASP A 313 -15.39 21.63 -22.86
CA ASP A 313 -15.49 22.59 -23.96
C ASP A 313 -15.78 21.93 -25.33
N ASN A 314 -15.47 20.64 -25.48
CA ASN A 314 -15.76 19.84 -26.68
C ASN A 314 -16.97 18.90 -26.51
N GLY A 315 -17.82 19.11 -25.49
CA GLY A 315 -19.03 18.34 -25.26
C GLY A 315 -18.80 16.91 -24.78
N ILE A 316 -17.60 16.61 -24.28
CA ILE A 316 -17.22 15.29 -23.74
C ILE A 316 -17.24 15.34 -22.23
N THR A 317 -18.03 14.50 -21.60
CA THR A 317 -17.96 14.28 -20.15
C THR A 317 -16.74 13.42 -19.84
N LEU A 318 -15.74 13.96 -19.13
CA LEU A 318 -14.56 13.21 -18.74
C LEU A 318 -14.65 12.78 -17.27
N ILE A 319 -14.57 11.47 -17.01
CA ILE A 319 -14.36 10.95 -15.65
C ILE A 319 -12.92 10.43 -15.52
N GLN A 320 -12.28 10.79 -14.40
CA GLN A 320 -10.86 10.49 -14.19
C GLN A 320 -10.66 9.71 -12.91
N PHE A 321 -10.06 8.53 -13.03
CA PHE A 321 -9.68 7.69 -11.91
C PHE A 321 -8.17 7.68 -11.74
N PHE A 322 -7.70 7.49 -10.52
CA PHE A 322 -6.31 7.16 -10.26
C PHE A 322 -6.13 5.65 -10.17
N GLU A 323 -4.97 5.14 -10.56
CA GLU A 323 -4.70 3.70 -10.59
C GLU A 323 -4.87 2.99 -9.23
N ASP A 324 -4.59 3.69 -8.11
CA ASP A 324 -4.79 3.16 -6.77
C ASP A 324 -6.29 3.01 -6.40
N GLU A 325 -7.19 3.80 -7.02
CA GLU A 325 -8.64 3.59 -6.90
C GLU A 325 -9.07 2.28 -7.57
N LEU A 326 -8.51 1.96 -8.75
CA LEU A 326 -8.75 0.67 -9.40
C LEU A 326 -8.10 -0.51 -8.65
N LEU A 327 -7.03 -0.25 -7.92
CA LEU A 327 -6.36 -1.25 -7.12
C LEU A 327 -7.19 -1.66 -5.89
N PHE A 328 -7.75 -0.69 -5.18
CA PHE A 328 -8.40 -0.92 -3.89
C PHE A 328 -9.93 -0.83 -3.94
N LYS A 329 -10.50 -0.15 -4.94
CA LYS A 329 -11.94 0.17 -5.04
C LYS A 329 -12.52 -0.15 -6.42
N ASP A 330 -12.00 -1.18 -7.08
CA ASP A 330 -12.37 -1.61 -8.43
C ASP A 330 -13.89 -1.72 -8.64
N GLU A 331 -14.58 -2.39 -7.70
CA GLU A 331 -16.03 -2.57 -7.81
C GLU A 331 -16.81 -1.25 -7.66
N ILE A 332 -16.28 -0.30 -6.88
CA ILE A 332 -16.90 1.05 -6.78
C ILE A 332 -16.69 1.81 -8.10
N VAL A 333 -15.47 1.75 -8.68
CA VAL A 333 -15.16 2.36 -9.98
C VAL A 333 -16.08 1.79 -11.06
N LYS A 334 -16.22 0.48 -11.14
CA LYS A 334 -17.14 -0.19 -12.09
C LYS A 334 -18.61 0.25 -11.90
N SER A 335 -19.06 0.35 -10.64
CA SER A 335 -20.41 0.82 -10.32
C SER A 335 -20.63 2.28 -10.73
N ILE A 336 -19.63 3.16 -10.55
CA ILE A 336 -19.69 4.55 -11.04
C ILE A 336 -19.81 4.58 -12.57
N ILE A 337 -18.99 3.80 -13.28
CA ILE A 337 -19.04 3.70 -14.75
C ILE A 337 -20.40 3.20 -15.22
N LYS A 338 -20.91 2.10 -14.64
CA LYS A 338 -22.26 1.59 -14.94
C LYS A 338 -23.35 2.64 -14.73
N ASN A 339 -23.26 3.40 -13.65
CA ASN A 339 -24.21 4.46 -13.37
C ASN A 339 -24.18 5.55 -14.44
N ARG A 340 -22.99 6.01 -14.85
CA ARG A 340 -22.81 6.99 -15.94
C ARG A 340 -23.36 6.49 -17.28
N LEU A 341 -23.24 5.20 -17.54
CA LEU A 341 -23.78 4.56 -18.74
C LEU A 341 -25.30 4.32 -18.70
N GLY A 342 -25.90 4.43 -17.51
CA GLY A 342 -27.32 4.11 -17.31
C GLY A 342 -27.62 2.60 -17.28
N LEU A 343 -26.61 1.77 -17.04
CA LEU A 343 -26.69 0.30 -17.09
C LEU A 343 -27.00 -0.36 -15.74
N ILE A 344 -27.36 0.43 -14.71
CA ILE A 344 -27.78 -0.14 -13.42
C ILE A 344 -29.23 -0.61 -13.54
N SER A 345 -29.41 -1.93 -13.47
CA SER A 345 -30.72 -2.59 -13.54
C SER A 345 -31.48 -2.58 -12.19
N ASN A 346 -30.74 -2.71 -11.08
CA ASN A 346 -31.36 -2.71 -9.74
C ASN A 346 -31.83 -1.31 -9.35
N LYS A 347 -33.12 -1.04 -9.51
CA LYS A 347 -33.77 0.24 -9.19
C LYS A 347 -34.65 0.09 -7.95
N ILE A 348 -34.34 0.86 -6.91
CA ILE A 348 -35.16 0.99 -5.70
C ILE A 348 -35.77 2.36 -5.67
N TYR A 349 -37.06 2.46 -5.35
CA TYR A 349 -37.71 3.75 -5.17
C TYR A 349 -37.66 4.15 -3.68
N SER A 350 -37.12 5.32 -3.37
CA SER A 350 -36.96 5.80 -2.01
C SER A 350 -38.26 5.85 -1.19
N ARG A 351 -39.42 6.01 -1.86
CA ARG A 351 -40.74 5.97 -1.21
C ARG A 351 -41.03 4.64 -0.48
N LYS A 352 -40.39 3.54 -0.91
CA LYS A 352 -40.53 2.21 -0.30
C LYS A 352 -39.51 1.98 0.84
N CYS A 353 -38.63 2.94 1.11
CA CYS A 353 -37.59 2.82 2.10
C CYS A 353 -37.93 3.61 3.36
N ASP A 354 -37.54 3.11 4.51
CA ASP A 354 -37.60 3.82 5.79
C ASP A 354 -36.35 4.68 6.00
N ILE A 355 -36.52 5.83 6.67
CA ILE A 355 -35.37 6.63 7.11
C ILE A 355 -35.04 6.25 8.54
N LYS A 356 -33.78 5.93 8.80
CA LYS A 356 -33.26 5.67 10.15
C LYS A 356 -31.90 6.36 10.32
N GLU A 357 -31.59 6.71 11.56
CA GLU A 357 -30.22 7.09 11.91
C GLU A 357 -29.30 5.86 11.86
N VAL A 358 -28.10 6.05 11.33
CA VAL A 358 -27.13 4.99 11.12
C VAL A 358 -26.00 5.14 12.15
N THR A 359 -25.60 4.06 12.78
CA THR A 359 -24.49 4.05 13.72
C THR A 359 -23.17 4.40 13.02
N SER A 360 -22.20 4.91 13.77
CA SER A 360 -20.86 5.22 13.21
C SER A 360 -20.17 3.99 12.63
N LYS A 361 -20.42 2.80 13.19
CA LYS A 361 -19.86 1.54 12.72
C LYS A 361 -20.47 1.13 11.37
N GLU A 362 -21.79 1.13 11.25
CA GLU A 362 -22.51 0.79 10.01
C GLU A 362 -22.21 1.81 8.90
N SER A 363 -22.22 3.12 9.24
CA SER A 363 -21.87 4.18 8.28
C SER A 363 -20.46 4.00 7.74
N LYS A 364 -19.48 3.66 8.60
CA LYS A 364 -18.11 3.41 8.17
C LYS A 364 -18.04 2.23 7.20
N LEU A 365 -18.65 1.11 7.53
CA LEU A 365 -18.68 -0.07 6.66
C LEU A 365 -19.32 0.26 5.31
N PHE A 366 -20.50 0.88 5.33
CA PHE A 366 -21.22 1.23 4.13
C PHE A 366 -20.43 2.19 3.23
N LEU A 367 -19.80 3.23 3.79
CA LEU A 367 -19.03 4.20 3.01
C LEU A 367 -17.73 3.59 2.45
N GLU A 368 -17.05 2.72 3.18
CA GLU A 368 -15.86 2.03 2.64
C GLU A 368 -16.19 1.09 1.49
N GLU A 369 -17.36 0.47 1.51
CA GLU A 369 -17.80 -0.46 0.47
C GLU A 369 -18.44 0.23 -0.75
N ASN A 370 -18.98 1.45 -0.59
CA ASN A 370 -19.85 2.04 -1.62
C ASN A 370 -19.44 3.46 -2.06
N HIS A 371 -18.55 4.15 -1.32
CA HIS A 371 -18.12 5.51 -1.65
C HIS A 371 -16.66 5.58 -2.05
N ILE A 372 -16.35 6.20 -3.20
CA ILE A 372 -14.98 6.26 -3.74
C ILE A 372 -13.99 6.91 -2.76
N GLN A 373 -14.38 7.93 -2.04
CA GLN A 373 -13.53 8.59 -1.04
C GLN A 373 -13.61 7.95 0.35
N GLY A 374 -14.46 6.92 0.54
CA GLY A 374 -14.61 6.20 1.81
C GLY A 374 -15.21 7.04 2.95
N ASN A 375 -15.02 6.54 4.16
CA ASN A 375 -15.61 7.12 5.37
C ASN A 375 -14.91 8.39 5.86
N VAL A 376 -15.71 9.30 6.36
CA VAL A 376 -15.29 10.49 7.13
C VAL A 376 -16.19 10.61 8.36
N ASN A 377 -15.63 11.01 9.49
CA ASN A 377 -16.41 11.27 10.70
C ASN A 377 -17.45 12.35 10.44
N SER A 378 -18.69 12.06 10.79
CA SER A 378 -19.84 12.93 10.62
C SER A 378 -20.71 12.91 11.87
N LYS A 379 -21.44 14.00 12.13
CA LYS A 379 -22.29 14.14 13.30
C LYS A 379 -23.63 13.42 13.09
N ILE A 380 -24.25 13.63 11.95
CA ILE A 380 -25.55 13.05 11.59
C ILE A 380 -25.34 12.09 10.41
N LYS A 381 -25.95 10.93 10.50
CA LYS A 381 -25.88 9.86 9.49
C LYS A 381 -27.27 9.34 9.26
N LEU A 382 -27.87 9.67 8.11
CA LEU A 382 -29.22 9.29 7.73
C LEU A 382 -29.18 8.23 6.63
N GLY A 383 -29.76 7.08 6.90
CA GLY A 383 -29.83 5.96 5.96
C GLY A 383 -31.25 5.71 5.44
N LEU A 384 -31.36 5.28 4.19
CA LEU A 384 -32.56 4.63 3.66
C LEU A 384 -32.43 3.13 3.79
N PHE A 385 -33.43 2.50 4.37
CA PHE A 385 -33.51 1.07 4.57
C PHE A 385 -34.66 0.46 3.77
N LEU A 386 -34.39 -0.60 3.05
CA LEU A 386 -35.38 -1.46 2.40
C LEU A 386 -35.26 -2.85 3.00
N ASN A 387 -36.33 -3.38 3.61
CA ASN A 387 -36.32 -4.69 4.28
C ASN A 387 -35.15 -4.84 5.27
N ASN A 388 -34.90 -3.82 6.08
CA ASN A 388 -33.78 -3.70 7.03
C ASN A 388 -32.38 -3.65 6.41
N GLU A 389 -32.24 -3.60 5.10
CA GLU A 389 -30.96 -3.40 4.43
C GLU A 389 -30.71 -1.91 4.18
N LEU A 390 -29.52 -1.40 4.52
CA LEU A 390 -29.09 -0.04 4.21
C LEU A 390 -28.77 0.08 2.71
N VAL A 391 -29.56 0.87 1.97
CA VAL A 391 -29.42 1.01 0.52
C VAL A 391 -28.94 2.38 0.07
N SER A 392 -29.01 3.39 0.93
CA SER A 392 -28.48 4.73 0.66
C SER A 392 -28.12 5.43 1.96
N LEU A 393 -27.07 6.23 1.93
CA LEU A 393 -26.58 6.96 3.12
C LEU A 393 -26.23 8.40 2.77
N MET A 394 -26.66 9.33 3.63
CA MET A 394 -26.28 10.74 3.58
C MET A 394 -25.78 11.19 4.95
N THR A 395 -24.63 11.87 4.97
CA THR A 395 -24.00 12.27 6.22
C THR A 395 -23.73 13.75 6.30
N PHE A 396 -23.90 14.33 7.49
CA PHE A 396 -23.73 15.75 7.74
C PHE A 396 -22.85 16.01 8.98
N SER A 397 -22.20 17.17 8.98
CA SER A 397 -21.47 17.69 10.14
C SER A 397 -21.64 19.19 10.27
N ASN A 398 -21.32 19.75 11.43
CA ASN A 398 -21.24 21.20 11.56
C ASN A 398 -20.13 21.77 10.68
N GLY A 399 -20.33 22.95 10.13
CA GLY A 399 -19.33 23.64 9.34
C GLY A 399 -18.01 23.78 10.11
N ARG A 400 -16.90 23.59 9.41
CA ARG A 400 -15.57 23.65 10.02
C ARG A 400 -15.19 25.11 10.28
N VAL A 401 -15.26 25.56 11.53
CA VAL A 401 -14.88 26.91 11.95
C VAL A 401 -13.46 27.30 11.48
N ILE A 402 -12.53 26.33 11.50
CA ILE A 402 -11.13 26.52 11.04
C ILE A 402 -11.03 26.85 9.53
N MET A 403 -12.06 26.51 8.75
CA MET A 403 -12.14 26.81 7.30
C MET A 403 -13.09 27.99 7.01
N GLY A 404 -13.36 28.86 7.98
CA GLY A 404 -14.27 30.01 7.82
C GLY A 404 -15.76 29.65 7.90
N GLY A 405 -16.10 28.46 8.37
CA GLY A 405 -17.48 28.04 8.59
C GLY A 405 -18.09 28.67 9.85
N ASN A 406 -19.36 29.03 9.79
CA ASN A 406 -20.13 29.56 10.91
C ASN A 406 -20.66 28.39 11.77
N LYS A 407 -20.84 28.59 13.11
CA LYS A 407 -21.36 27.54 14.00
C LYS A 407 -22.74 26.99 13.58
N ASN A 408 -23.53 27.79 12.89
CA ASN A 408 -24.86 27.42 12.39
C ASN A 408 -24.84 26.87 10.93
N GLN A 409 -23.65 26.76 10.32
CA GLN A 409 -23.48 26.19 9.00
C GLN A 409 -23.31 24.68 9.11
N TRP A 410 -24.01 23.95 8.24
CA TRP A 410 -23.86 22.51 8.10
C TRP A 410 -23.09 22.18 6.83
N GLU A 411 -22.44 21.04 6.82
CA GLU A 411 -21.76 20.49 5.65
C GLU A 411 -22.37 19.12 5.35
N LEU A 412 -22.90 18.94 4.11
CA LEU A 412 -23.22 17.63 3.56
C LEU A 412 -21.90 17.00 3.12
N ILE A 413 -21.44 15.98 3.86
CA ILE A 413 -20.10 15.41 3.72
C ILE A 413 -20.06 14.28 2.71
N ARG A 414 -21.03 13.34 2.79
CA ARG A 414 -21.09 12.16 1.92
C ARG A 414 -22.54 11.86 1.55
N PHE A 415 -22.71 11.44 0.31
CA PHE A 415 -23.90 10.79 -0.16
C PHE A 415 -23.54 9.69 -1.13
N CYS A 416 -24.03 8.47 -0.91
CA CYS A 416 -23.97 7.39 -1.90
C CYS A 416 -25.11 6.40 -1.72
N ASN A 417 -25.44 5.72 -2.82
CA ASN A 417 -26.24 4.52 -2.81
C ASN A 417 -25.35 3.29 -2.66
N LYS A 418 -25.93 2.16 -2.29
CA LYS A 418 -25.29 0.86 -2.40
C LYS A 418 -24.80 0.65 -3.83
N LYS A 419 -23.58 0.14 -4.02
CA LYS A 419 -23.02 -0.10 -5.35
C LYS A 419 -23.94 -0.97 -6.20
N ASP A 420 -23.90 -0.77 -7.51
CA ASP A 420 -24.77 -1.42 -8.49
C ASP A 420 -26.28 -1.27 -8.20
N THR A 421 -26.67 -0.23 -7.44
CA THR A 421 -28.06 0.05 -7.09
C THR A 421 -28.38 1.53 -7.32
N SER A 422 -29.48 1.80 -8.01
CA SER A 422 -30.02 3.15 -8.20
C SER A 422 -31.20 3.36 -7.25
N VAL A 423 -31.04 4.18 -6.21
CA VAL A 423 -32.13 4.50 -5.28
C VAL A 423 -32.77 5.82 -5.72
N VAL A 424 -33.82 5.71 -6.51
CA VAL A 424 -34.51 6.86 -7.12
C VAL A 424 -35.14 7.73 -6.03
N GLY A 425 -34.80 9.03 -6.02
CA GLY A 425 -35.30 10.00 -5.05
C GLY A 425 -34.60 9.94 -3.66
N ALA A 426 -33.55 9.12 -3.50
CA ALA A 426 -32.86 8.98 -2.22
C ALA A 426 -32.31 10.30 -1.68
N ALA A 427 -31.55 11.02 -2.51
CA ALA A 427 -30.95 12.30 -2.10
C ALA A 427 -32.03 13.29 -1.63
N SER A 428 -33.11 13.47 -2.40
CA SER A 428 -34.21 14.39 -2.05
C SER A 428 -34.92 13.96 -0.77
N LYS A 429 -35.17 12.66 -0.58
CA LYS A 429 -35.86 12.15 0.61
C LYS A 429 -35.03 12.36 1.89
N LEU A 430 -33.75 11.98 1.86
CA LEU A 430 -32.83 12.15 3.00
C LEU A 430 -32.58 13.64 3.29
N PHE A 431 -32.40 14.45 2.24
CA PHE A 431 -32.14 15.88 2.40
C PHE A 431 -33.35 16.62 2.98
N LYS A 432 -34.56 16.37 2.47
CA LYS A 432 -35.80 16.95 3.01
C LYS A 432 -36.04 16.55 4.46
N PHE A 433 -35.74 15.30 4.82
CA PHE A 433 -35.81 14.85 6.21
C PHE A 433 -34.83 15.63 7.10
N PHE A 434 -33.57 15.80 6.63
CA PHE A 434 -32.57 16.59 7.35
C PHE A 434 -33.03 18.03 7.55
N LEU A 435 -33.53 18.70 6.52
CA LEU A 435 -34.03 20.07 6.62
C LEU A 435 -35.15 20.21 7.66
N LYS A 436 -36.12 19.28 7.64
CA LYS A 436 -37.25 19.27 8.57
C LYS A 436 -36.82 19.07 10.01
N GLN A 437 -35.89 18.14 10.25
CA GLN A 437 -35.48 17.73 11.58
C GLN A 437 -34.50 18.72 12.24
N TYR A 438 -33.53 19.25 11.48
CA TYR A 438 -32.40 20.02 12.01
C TYR A 438 -32.49 21.52 11.70
N LYS A 439 -33.39 21.96 10.82
CA LYS A 439 -33.66 23.36 10.46
C LYS A 439 -32.37 24.19 10.28
N PRO A 440 -31.44 23.77 9.40
CA PRO A 440 -30.18 24.47 9.18
C PRO A 440 -30.44 25.80 8.47
N SER A 441 -29.72 26.86 8.81
CA SER A 441 -29.79 28.13 8.09
C SER A 441 -29.01 28.12 6.76
N ASN A 442 -27.95 27.34 6.72
CA ASN A 442 -27.09 27.22 5.54
C ASN A 442 -26.41 25.84 5.51
N ILE A 443 -26.34 25.24 4.32
CA ILE A 443 -25.66 23.97 4.10
C ILE A 443 -24.68 24.14 2.95
N ILE A 444 -23.40 23.74 3.17
CA ILE A 444 -22.40 23.67 2.12
C ILE A 444 -22.10 22.22 1.75
N SER A 445 -21.59 22.02 0.55
CA SER A 445 -21.05 20.75 0.12
C SER A 445 -20.00 20.92 -0.97
N TYR A 446 -19.33 19.83 -1.33
CA TYR A 446 -18.30 19.83 -2.35
C TYR A 446 -18.46 18.63 -3.28
N SER A 447 -18.48 18.88 -4.61
CA SER A 447 -18.40 17.81 -5.61
C SER A 447 -16.98 17.70 -6.16
N ASP A 448 -16.47 16.46 -6.27
CA ASP A 448 -15.18 16.15 -6.90
C ASP A 448 -15.34 16.27 -8.42
N VAL A 449 -14.69 17.27 -9.02
CA VAL A 449 -14.80 17.59 -10.46
C VAL A 449 -14.34 16.43 -11.35
N ARG A 450 -13.40 15.60 -10.86
CA ARG A 450 -12.95 14.43 -11.63
C ARG A 450 -14.08 13.46 -12.00
N LEU A 451 -15.09 13.35 -11.14
CA LEU A 451 -16.09 12.29 -11.19
C LEU A 451 -17.53 12.80 -11.34
N PHE A 452 -17.82 13.99 -10.81
CA PHE A 452 -19.20 14.46 -10.65
C PHE A 452 -19.35 15.95 -11.05
N ASP A 453 -20.29 16.20 -11.92
CA ASP A 453 -20.69 17.52 -12.41
C ASP A 453 -21.52 18.35 -11.41
N GLY A 454 -22.04 17.69 -10.37
CA GLY A 454 -22.86 18.35 -9.35
C GLY A 454 -24.36 18.35 -9.59
N GLY A 455 -24.86 17.68 -10.62
CA GLY A 455 -26.31 17.66 -10.96
C GLY A 455 -27.24 17.17 -9.85
N MET A 456 -26.73 16.42 -8.86
CA MET A 456 -27.49 16.09 -7.65
C MET A 456 -27.73 17.35 -6.80
N TYR A 457 -26.74 18.20 -6.62
CA TYR A 457 -26.83 19.42 -5.83
C TYR A 457 -27.80 20.43 -6.45
N GLU A 458 -27.75 20.62 -7.76
CA GLU A 458 -28.69 21.46 -8.49
C GLU A 458 -30.15 21.00 -8.28
N LYS A 459 -30.40 19.68 -8.41
CA LYS A 459 -31.72 19.09 -8.16
C LYS A 459 -32.19 19.22 -6.71
N LEU A 460 -31.29 19.37 -5.75
CA LEU A 460 -31.61 19.63 -4.34
C LEU A 460 -31.81 21.11 -4.04
N GLY A 461 -31.55 22.01 -4.99
CA GLY A 461 -31.69 23.44 -4.84
C GLY A 461 -30.43 24.14 -4.30
N PHE A 462 -29.26 23.50 -4.39
CA PHE A 462 -27.99 24.14 -4.11
C PHE A 462 -27.55 25.03 -5.26
N GLU A 463 -26.93 26.14 -4.93
CA GLU A 463 -26.28 27.04 -5.87
C GLU A 463 -24.77 26.71 -5.98
N LYS A 464 -24.27 26.69 -7.21
CA LYS A 464 -22.85 26.60 -7.48
C LYS A 464 -22.16 27.90 -7.10
N LYS A 465 -21.12 27.87 -6.24
CA LYS A 465 -20.43 29.08 -5.78
C LYS A 465 -19.03 29.20 -6.39
N THR A 466 -18.09 28.41 -5.98
CA THR A 466 -16.69 28.53 -6.39
C THR A 466 -16.11 27.18 -6.82
N HIS A 467 -15.12 27.25 -7.69
CA HIS A 467 -14.27 26.12 -8.02
C HIS A 467 -12.93 26.28 -7.29
N SER A 468 -12.56 25.28 -6.48
CA SER A 468 -11.28 25.31 -5.80
C SER A 468 -10.11 25.05 -6.77
N LYS A 469 -8.93 25.50 -6.42
CA LYS A 469 -7.71 25.02 -7.08
C LYS A 469 -7.59 23.49 -6.92
N PRO A 470 -6.86 22.79 -7.81
CA PRO A 470 -6.58 21.38 -7.64
C PRO A 470 -6.03 21.05 -6.25
N ASN A 471 -6.57 20.04 -5.60
CA ASN A 471 -6.01 19.49 -4.39
C ASN A 471 -4.88 18.53 -4.73
N TYR A 472 -4.04 18.17 -3.73
CA TYR A 472 -2.94 17.25 -3.95
C TYR A 472 -2.83 16.17 -2.87
N TRP A 473 -2.22 15.08 -3.26
CA TRP A 473 -1.76 13.98 -2.41
C TRP A 473 -0.26 13.81 -2.61
N TYR A 474 0.40 13.21 -1.63
CA TYR A 474 1.76 12.74 -1.78
C TYR A 474 1.79 11.32 -2.30
N VAL A 475 2.71 11.03 -3.22
CA VAL A 475 2.87 9.70 -3.85
C VAL A 475 4.00 8.96 -3.16
N ILE A 476 3.68 7.83 -2.52
CA ILE A 476 4.66 6.94 -1.89
C ILE A 476 4.35 5.51 -2.35
N ASN A 477 5.32 4.82 -2.93
CA ASN A 477 5.16 3.46 -3.45
C ASN A 477 3.96 3.31 -4.40
N ASN A 478 3.77 4.27 -5.30
CA ASN A 478 2.64 4.35 -6.25
C ASN A 478 1.24 4.40 -5.62
N LEU A 479 1.14 4.85 -4.39
CA LEU A 479 -0.11 5.09 -3.69
C LEU A 479 -0.22 6.56 -3.29
N ARG A 480 -1.45 7.09 -3.30
CA ARG A 480 -1.74 8.44 -2.87
C ARG A 480 -1.98 8.49 -1.36
N TYR A 481 -1.26 9.36 -0.70
CA TYR A 481 -1.41 9.63 0.72
C TYR A 481 -1.91 11.05 0.96
N TYR A 482 -2.87 11.14 1.87
CA TYR A 482 -3.51 12.42 2.17
C TYR A 482 -2.51 13.43 2.74
N ARG A 483 -2.46 14.64 2.13
CA ARG A 483 -1.49 15.69 2.44
C ARG A 483 -1.40 16.08 3.92
N PHE A 484 -2.52 16.00 4.65
CA PHE A 484 -2.55 16.37 6.07
C PHE A 484 -1.70 15.47 6.96
N ASN A 485 -1.33 14.28 6.51
CA ASN A 485 -0.40 13.40 7.22
C ASN A 485 1.05 13.93 7.18
N PHE A 486 1.34 14.89 6.29
CA PHE A 486 2.66 15.46 6.06
C PHE A 486 2.72 16.97 6.31
N ARG A 487 1.76 17.52 7.07
CA ARG A 487 1.77 18.94 7.45
C ARG A 487 3.11 19.33 8.08
N LYS A 488 3.57 20.56 7.85
CA LYS A 488 4.83 21.09 8.36
C LYS A 488 5.02 20.81 9.87
N SER A 489 3.97 20.97 10.67
CA SER A 489 4.00 20.68 12.12
C SER A 489 4.31 19.21 12.44
N ILE A 490 3.81 18.26 11.63
CA ILE A 490 4.10 16.83 11.79
C ILE A 490 5.53 16.53 11.35
N LEU A 491 5.97 17.11 10.24
CA LEU A 491 7.33 16.93 9.72
C LEU A 491 8.37 17.45 10.72
N ILE A 492 8.16 18.64 11.29
CA ILE A 492 9.05 19.21 12.32
C ILE A 492 9.09 18.29 13.54
N LYS A 493 7.93 17.78 14.01
CA LYS A 493 7.87 16.82 15.13
C LYS A 493 8.65 15.54 14.84
N ASN A 494 8.76 15.14 13.58
CA ASN A 494 9.53 13.99 13.13
C ASN A 494 11.02 14.31 12.85
N GLY A 495 11.51 15.51 13.23
CA GLY A 495 12.93 15.87 13.15
C GLY A 495 13.36 16.54 11.85
N TYR A 496 12.43 16.91 10.96
CA TYR A 496 12.78 17.64 9.73
C TYR A 496 12.99 19.14 9.99
N ASP A 497 13.76 19.79 9.11
CA ASP A 497 14.15 21.18 9.24
C ASP A 497 12.94 22.14 9.26
N LYS A 498 12.82 22.90 10.35
CA LYS A 498 11.76 23.91 10.56
C LYS A 498 11.81 25.08 9.56
N ASN A 499 12.96 25.35 8.98
CA ASN A 499 13.14 26.47 8.04
C ASN A 499 12.65 26.12 6.63
N LYS A 500 12.52 24.83 6.31
CA LYS A 500 12.02 24.36 5.02
C LYS A 500 10.49 24.30 4.98
N THR A 501 9.93 24.50 3.82
CA THR A 501 8.51 24.30 3.56
C THR A 501 8.17 22.80 3.54
N GLU A 502 6.90 22.45 3.74
CA GLU A 502 6.40 21.08 3.55
C GLU A 502 6.82 20.50 2.19
N LYS A 503 6.71 21.33 1.13
CA LYS A 503 7.06 20.92 -0.24
C LYS A 503 8.53 20.55 -0.36
N GLU A 504 9.43 21.40 0.12
CA GLU A 504 10.88 21.18 0.05
C GLU A 504 11.29 19.92 0.80
N ILE A 505 10.79 19.74 2.03
CA ILE A 505 11.08 18.54 2.81
C ILE A 505 10.63 17.27 2.07
N MET A 506 9.43 17.27 1.52
CA MET A 506 8.90 16.10 0.83
C MET A 506 9.62 15.84 -0.49
N PHE A 507 9.99 16.90 -1.21
CA PHE A 507 10.77 16.81 -2.46
C PHE A 507 12.18 16.22 -2.22
N GLU A 508 12.87 16.65 -1.16
CA GLU A 508 14.18 16.10 -0.76
C GLU A 508 14.10 14.62 -0.37
N ARG A 509 12.94 14.18 0.13
CA ARG A 509 12.66 12.77 0.42
C ARG A 509 12.34 11.94 -0.83
N GLY A 510 12.33 12.53 -2.01
CA GLY A 510 11.91 11.88 -3.25
C GLY A 510 10.40 11.57 -3.29
N ILE A 511 9.59 12.32 -2.52
CA ILE A 511 8.14 12.15 -2.42
C ILE A 511 7.47 13.34 -3.10
N TYR A 512 6.74 13.07 -4.18
CA TYR A 512 6.19 14.09 -5.07
C TYR A 512 4.68 14.15 -4.95
N ARG A 513 4.10 15.28 -5.39
CA ARG A 513 2.66 15.53 -5.33
C ARG A 513 1.99 15.16 -6.64
N ILE A 514 0.79 14.61 -6.54
CA ILE A 514 -0.13 14.44 -7.65
C ILE A 514 -1.39 15.26 -7.37
N TYR A 515 -1.93 15.89 -8.40
CA TYR A 515 -3.03 16.85 -8.29
C TYR A 515 -4.31 16.30 -8.92
N ASP A 516 -5.47 16.69 -8.39
CA ASP A 516 -6.79 16.41 -8.97
C ASP A 516 -7.29 17.57 -9.86
N CYS A 517 -8.60 17.61 -10.07
CA CYS A 517 -9.28 18.71 -10.78
C CYS A 517 -9.88 19.77 -9.84
N GLY A 518 -9.68 19.65 -8.52
CA GLY A 518 -10.36 20.48 -7.53
C GLY A 518 -11.80 20.06 -7.26
N ASN A 519 -12.50 20.88 -6.48
CA ASN A 519 -13.90 20.67 -6.11
C ASN A 519 -14.74 21.89 -6.45
N ILE A 520 -16.00 21.67 -6.78
CA ILE A 520 -17.01 22.73 -6.84
C ILE A 520 -17.65 22.83 -5.47
N ARG A 521 -17.67 24.04 -4.89
CA ARG A 521 -18.41 24.35 -3.68
C ARG A 521 -19.85 24.67 -4.02
N TRP A 522 -20.76 24.02 -3.32
CA TRP A 522 -22.19 24.18 -3.40
C TRP A 522 -22.73 24.76 -2.12
N GLU A 523 -23.74 25.62 -2.20
CA GLU A 523 -24.36 26.25 -1.05
C GLU A 523 -25.89 26.22 -1.18
N TYR A 524 -26.55 25.75 -0.13
CA TYR A 524 -27.99 25.78 0.02
C TYR A 524 -28.35 26.74 1.14
N LYS A 525 -29.20 27.72 0.88
CA LYS A 525 -29.75 28.66 1.85
C LYS A 525 -31.26 28.42 1.99
N LEU A 526 -31.72 28.44 3.23
CA LEU A 526 -33.15 28.38 3.55
C LEU A 526 -33.80 29.76 3.45
#